data_e15835311136088aacf4e1ff6092bd35
#
_entry.id   e15835311136088aacf4e1ff6092bd35
#
_cell.length_a   1.000
_cell.length_b   1.000
_cell.length_c   1.000
_cell.angle_alpha   90.00
_cell.angle_beta   90.00
_cell.angle_gamma   90.00
#
_symmetry.space_group_name_H-M   'P 1'
#
loop_
_entity.id
_entity.type
_entity.pdbx_description
1 polymer ?
#
loop_
_entity_poly.entity_id
_entity_poly.type
_entity_poly.pdbx_seq_one_letter_code
_entity_poly.pdbx_strand_id
1 'polypeptide(L)'
;MARSGVSCLAVLLVACAAAHAAAPAVPPLDRDQPIYVKARSSDFDYKNNTLVFHGVRIEQGRFAVQADEAMATGLDFNDSHWVFRGGVTITTPDSSLVSDEARVAFAANAVATAQITGTPAAFEQKRDKRVARGHAAHIDYDFAAGTVRLTDDAWLSDGDNEINGRTLLYDMRSQRVRANAEEQGSQRVRITIIPKKPEAKPNP
;
A
#
# COMPACT_ATOMS: atom_id res chain seq x y z
N MET A 1 58.27 -31.17 -20.93
CA MET A 1 56.88 -31.63 -21.14
C MET A 1 56.13 -31.48 -19.83
N ALA A 2 55.46 -30.36 -19.63
CA ALA A 2 54.65 -30.10 -18.43
C ALA A 2 53.28 -29.62 -18.90
N ARG A 3 52.23 -30.42 -18.62
CA ARG A 3 50.83 -30.09 -18.92
C ARG A 3 50.24 -29.45 -17.65
N SER A 4 49.96 -28.14 -17.72
CA SER A 4 49.20 -27.41 -16.72
C SER A 4 47.73 -27.65 -16.95
N GLY A 5 47.07 -28.29 -15.95
CA GLY A 5 45.63 -28.41 -15.89
C GLY A 5 45.01 -27.13 -15.33
N VAL A 6 44.23 -26.43 -16.15
CA VAL A 6 43.39 -25.29 -15.72
C VAL A 6 42.08 -25.85 -15.20
N SER A 7 41.90 -25.73 -13.87
CA SER A 7 40.67 -26.09 -13.19
C SER A 7 39.68 -24.94 -13.37
N CYS A 8 38.64 -25.15 -14.18
CA CYS A 8 37.56 -24.20 -14.41
C CYS A 8 36.58 -24.28 -13.22
N LEU A 9 36.72 -23.33 -12.30
CA LEU A 9 35.77 -23.16 -11.19
C LEU A 9 34.52 -22.48 -11.74
N ALA A 10 33.49 -23.25 -12.01
CA ALA A 10 32.14 -22.72 -12.41
C ALA A 10 31.48 -22.05 -11.19
N VAL A 11 31.53 -20.72 -11.16
CA VAL A 11 30.75 -19.94 -10.21
C VAL A 11 29.32 -19.98 -10.65
N LEU A 12 28.50 -20.72 -9.90
CA LEU A 12 27.04 -20.77 -10.03
C LEU A 12 26.49 -19.43 -9.51
N LEU A 13 26.23 -18.48 -10.41
CA LEU A 13 25.46 -17.28 -10.15
C LEU A 13 24.00 -17.68 -9.92
N VAL A 14 23.63 -17.88 -8.66
CA VAL A 14 22.23 -17.96 -8.24
C VAL A 14 21.67 -16.55 -8.44
N ALA A 15 20.98 -16.33 -9.57
CA ALA A 15 20.15 -15.15 -9.77
C ALA A 15 18.99 -15.21 -8.77
N CYS A 16 19.15 -14.52 -7.65
CA CYS A 16 18.07 -14.28 -6.70
C CYS A 16 17.06 -13.38 -7.42
N ALA A 17 15.99 -13.98 -7.97
CA ALA A 17 14.84 -13.25 -8.48
C ALA A 17 14.23 -12.50 -7.29
N ALA A 18 14.51 -11.19 -7.21
CA ALA A 18 13.93 -10.32 -6.20
C ALA A 18 12.42 -10.34 -6.37
N ALA A 19 11.73 -10.92 -5.40
CA ALA A 19 10.28 -10.86 -5.31
C ALA A 19 9.87 -9.38 -5.20
N HIS A 20 9.15 -8.90 -6.20
CA HIS A 20 8.63 -7.53 -6.22
C HIS A 20 7.32 -7.53 -5.43
N ALA A 21 7.41 -7.42 -4.11
CA ALA A 21 6.24 -7.13 -3.29
C ALA A 21 5.77 -5.71 -3.63
N ALA A 22 4.59 -5.61 -4.24
CA ALA A 22 4.02 -4.32 -4.60
C ALA A 22 3.21 -3.80 -3.42
N ALA A 23 3.58 -2.62 -2.91
CA ALA A 23 2.67 -1.86 -2.05
C ALA A 23 1.46 -1.37 -2.85
N PRO A 24 0.30 -1.19 -2.21
CA PRO A 24 -0.88 -0.64 -2.85
C PRO A 24 -0.53 0.76 -3.37
N ALA A 25 -0.56 0.92 -4.69
CA ALA A 25 -0.46 2.24 -5.28
C ALA A 25 -1.83 2.93 -5.11
N VAL A 26 -1.88 3.99 -4.31
CA VAL A 26 -2.97 4.95 -4.43
C VAL A 26 -2.72 5.68 -5.74
N PRO A 27 -3.59 5.56 -6.76
CA PRO A 27 -3.38 6.22 -8.02
C PRO A 27 -3.39 7.73 -7.80
N PRO A 28 -2.58 8.50 -8.54
CA PRO A 28 -2.69 9.94 -8.52
C PRO A 28 -4.12 10.34 -8.89
N LEU A 29 -4.71 11.24 -8.10
CA LEU A 29 -6.01 11.81 -8.42
C LEU A 29 -5.92 12.46 -9.80
N ASP A 30 -6.85 12.13 -10.68
CA ASP A 30 -6.94 12.75 -12.01
C ASP A 30 -7.49 14.17 -11.84
N ARG A 31 -6.61 15.17 -11.93
CA ARG A 31 -6.95 16.58 -11.68
C ARG A 31 -8.01 17.14 -12.65
N ASP A 32 -8.21 16.49 -13.77
CA ASP A 32 -9.14 16.95 -14.81
C ASP A 32 -10.54 16.37 -14.61
N GLN A 33 -10.73 15.44 -13.67
CA GLN A 33 -12.04 14.85 -13.41
C GLN A 33 -12.71 15.46 -12.18
N PRO A 34 -14.02 15.72 -12.23
CA PRO A 34 -14.77 16.24 -11.09
C PRO A 34 -14.78 15.23 -9.95
N ILE A 35 -14.75 15.76 -8.73
CA ILE A 35 -14.94 14.99 -7.49
C ILE A 35 -16.42 15.03 -7.14
N TYR A 36 -17.04 13.88 -7.01
CA TYR A 36 -18.42 13.72 -6.57
C TYR A 36 -18.45 13.28 -5.11
N VAL A 37 -19.15 14.04 -4.28
CA VAL A 37 -19.37 13.69 -2.87
C VAL A 37 -20.86 13.39 -2.68
N LYS A 38 -21.17 12.18 -2.20
CA LYS A 38 -22.51 11.75 -1.81
C LYS A 38 -22.50 11.45 -0.33
N ALA A 39 -23.45 11.97 0.42
CA ALA A 39 -23.57 11.71 1.85
C ALA A 39 -25.06 11.64 2.25
N ARG A 40 -25.36 10.97 3.37
CA ARG A 40 -26.71 10.99 3.96
C ARG A 40 -27.04 12.34 4.56
N SER A 41 -26.06 12.96 5.20
CA SER A 41 -26.14 14.33 5.73
C SER A 41 -24.77 14.97 5.76
N SER A 42 -24.75 16.30 5.80
CA SER A 42 -23.52 17.08 5.97
C SER A 42 -23.79 18.26 6.91
N ASP A 43 -22.78 18.62 7.68
CA ASP A 43 -22.74 19.80 8.54
C ASP A 43 -21.54 20.64 8.17
N PHE A 44 -21.79 21.95 8.00
CA PHE A 44 -20.77 22.91 7.55
C PHE A 44 -20.57 24.00 8.58
N ASP A 45 -19.44 23.97 9.27
CA ASP A 45 -19.03 25.01 10.20
C ASP A 45 -18.12 26.04 9.49
N TYR A 46 -18.73 27.11 9.01
CA TYR A 46 -18.02 28.21 8.35
C TYR A 46 -17.01 28.91 9.26
N LYS A 47 -17.27 28.95 10.57
CA LYS A 47 -16.42 29.65 11.53
C LYS A 47 -15.09 28.90 11.71
N ASN A 48 -15.14 27.59 11.77
CA ASN A 48 -13.97 26.72 11.98
C ASN A 48 -13.44 26.11 10.67
N ASN A 49 -14.04 26.47 9.53
CA ASN A 49 -13.70 25.92 8.21
C ASN A 49 -13.68 24.39 8.19
N THR A 50 -14.69 23.78 8.81
CA THR A 50 -14.80 22.33 8.97
C THR A 50 -16.09 21.85 8.33
N LEU A 51 -16.00 20.73 7.62
CA LEU A 51 -17.11 20.05 6.98
C LEU A 51 -17.17 18.61 7.46
N VAL A 52 -18.33 18.19 7.95
CA VAL A 52 -18.58 16.81 8.40
C VAL A 52 -19.61 16.18 7.50
N PHE A 53 -19.36 14.96 7.06
CA PHE A 53 -20.27 14.14 6.28
C PHE A 53 -20.58 12.86 7.03
N HIS A 54 -21.83 12.40 6.96
CA HIS A 54 -22.25 11.11 7.50
C HIS A 54 -22.73 10.18 6.38
N GLY A 55 -22.26 8.93 6.40
CA GLY A 55 -22.50 7.94 5.36
C GLY A 55 -22.02 8.43 4.01
N VAL A 56 -20.72 8.69 3.93
CA VAL A 56 -20.10 9.37 2.81
C VAL A 56 -19.58 8.39 1.77
N ARG A 57 -19.69 8.78 0.51
CA ARG A 57 -19.00 8.19 -0.63
C ARG A 57 -18.44 9.32 -1.52
N ILE A 58 -17.14 9.31 -1.72
CA ILE A 58 -16.41 10.24 -2.58
C ILE A 58 -15.91 9.47 -3.79
N GLU A 59 -16.16 10.00 -4.97
CA GLU A 59 -15.78 9.38 -6.24
C GLU A 59 -15.04 10.37 -7.13
N GLN A 60 -13.95 9.92 -7.76
CA GLN A 60 -13.26 10.64 -8.82
C GLN A 60 -12.82 9.64 -9.89
N GLY A 61 -13.44 9.68 -11.05
CA GLY A 61 -13.24 8.67 -12.07
C GLY A 61 -13.55 7.26 -11.55
N ARG A 62 -12.51 6.41 -11.49
CA ARG A 62 -12.63 5.03 -10.99
C ARG A 62 -12.09 4.86 -9.56
N PHE A 63 -11.68 5.93 -8.93
CA PHE A 63 -11.29 5.96 -7.52
C PHE A 63 -12.52 6.25 -6.67
N ALA A 64 -12.70 5.52 -5.58
CA ALA A 64 -13.76 5.79 -4.62
C ALA A 64 -13.29 5.56 -3.18
N VAL A 65 -13.78 6.43 -2.28
CA VAL A 65 -13.66 6.27 -0.82
C VAL A 65 -15.06 6.21 -0.24
N GLN A 66 -15.29 5.30 0.68
CA GLN A 66 -16.52 5.17 1.45
C GLN A 66 -16.20 5.09 2.94
N ALA A 67 -17.03 5.72 3.79
CA ALA A 67 -16.90 5.68 5.24
C ALA A 67 -18.24 6.01 5.91
N ASP A 68 -18.38 5.68 7.19
CA ASP A 68 -19.55 6.10 7.98
C ASP A 68 -19.52 7.61 8.25
N GLU A 69 -18.32 8.16 8.45
CA GLU A 69 -18.10 9.59 8.68
C GLU A 69 -16.83 10.07 7.93
N ALA A 70 -16.89 11.28 7.42
CA ALA A 70 -15.71 12.02 6.97
C ALA A 70 -15.74 13.45 7.50
N MET A 71 -14.60 13.91 7.98
CA MET A 71 -14.38 15.28 8.40
C MET A 71 -13.27 15.90 7.55
N ALA A 72 -13.53 17.08 7.00
CA ALA A 72 -12.55 17.85 6.24
C ALA A 72 -12.28 19.19 6.93
N THR A 73 -10.99 19.56 6.99
CA THR A 73 -10.54 20.89 7.40
C THR A 73 -9.73 21.48 6.26
N GLY A 74 -10.04 22.75 5.87
CA GLY A 74 -9.54 23.29 4.61
C GLY A 74 -10.37 22.72 3.43
N LEU A 75 -11.19 23.57 2.83
CA LEU A 75 -12.14 23.14 1.78
C LEU A 75 -11.54 23.15 0.39
N ASP A 76 -10.34 23.66 0.25
CA ASP A 76 -9.55 23.52 -0.95
C ASP A 76 -8.58 22.33 -0.79
N PHE A 77 -8.33 21.59 -1.85
CA PHE A 77 -7.37 20.48 -1.86
C PHE A 77 -5.91 20.96 -1.91
N ASN A 78 -5.68 22.26 -1.78
CA ASN A 78 -4.33 22.83 -1.79
C ASN A 78 -3.62 22.57 -0.44
N ASP A 79 -4.36 22.70 0.67
CA ASP A 79 -3.88 22.44 2.03
C ASP A 79 -5.06 21.97 2.89
N SER A 80 -5.49 20.74 2.71
CA SER A 80 -6.63 20.20 3.42
C SER A 80 -6.30 18.88 4.11
N HIS A 81 -7.01 18.63 5.22
CA HIS A 81 -6.90 17.41 5.99
C HIS A 81 -8.26 16.72 6.04
N TRP A 82 -8.27 15.46 5.66
CA TRP A 82 -9.46 14.63 5.67
C TRP A 82 -9.28 13.47 6.63
N VAL A 83 -10.29 13.23 7.45
CA VAL A 83 -10.34 12.07 8.37
C VAL A 83 -11.59 11.28 8.02
N PHE A 84 -11.43 10.04 7.63
CA PHE A 84 -12.50 9.07 7.37
C PHE A 84 -12.55 8.09 8.53
N ARG A 85 -13.75 7.77 9.04
CA ARG A 85 -13.98 6.86 10.15
C ARG A 85 -15.13 5.91 9.88
N GLY A 86 -15.01 4.70 10.43
CA GLY A 86 -16.02 3.65 10.38
C GLY A 86 -16.13 3.00 9.02
N GLY A 87 -15.74 1.72 8.94
CA GLY A 87 -15.85 0.91 7.74
C GLY A 87 -15.22 1.54 6.50
N VAL A 88 -14.04 2.18 6.66
CA VAL A 88 -13.38 2.87 5.56
C VAL A 88 -13.01 1.88 4.48
N THR A 89 -13.46 2.15 3.25
CA THR A 89 -13.13 1.36 2.08
C THR A 89 -12.62 2.28 0.98
N ILE A 90 -11.43 2.01 0.46
CA ILE A 90 -10.83 2.73 -0.67
C ILE A 90 -10.72 1.75 -1.83
N THR A 91 -11.24 2.10 -2.99
CA THR A 91 -11.25 1.24 -4.18
C THR A 91 -10.72 1.95 -5.41
N THR A 92 -10.00 1.21 -6.21
CA THR A 92 -9.58 1.56 -7.57
C THR A 92 -9.89 0.36 -8.48
N PRO A 93 -9.71 0.43 -9.79
CA PRO A 93 -9.92 -0.74 -10.67
C PRO A 93 -9.12 -1.96 -10.26
N ASP A 94 -7.91 -1.74 -9.75
CA ASP A 94 -6.94 -2.82 -9.52
C ASP A 94 -6.60 -3.01 -8.04
N SER A 95 -7.14 -2.18 -7.15
CA SER A 95 -6.85 -2.31 -5.72
C SER A 95 -8.04 -1.97 -4.83
N SER A 96 -8.03 -2.56 -3.65
CA SER A 96 -8.94 -2.24 -2.55
C SER A 96 -8.17 -2.17 -1.24
N LEU A 97 -8.61 -1.29 -0.35
CA LEU A 97 -8.12 -1.16 1.00
C LEU A 97 -9.31 -1.04 1.94
N VAL A 98 -9.26 -1.71 3.07
CA VAL A 98 -10.24 -1.62 4.16
C VAL A 98 -9.53 -1.25 5.45
N SER A 99 -10.18 -0.40 6.27
CA SER A 99 -9.62 0.06 7.55
C SER A 99 -10.72 0.61 8.48
N ASP A 100 -10.35 0.90 9.72
CA ASP A 100 -11.24 1.55 10.70
C ASP A 100 -11.19 3.07 10.54
N GLU A 101 -10.00 3.62 10.27
CA GLU A 101 -9.78 5.05 10.06
C GLU A 101 -8.75 5.28 8.94
N ALA A 102 -8.92 6.36 8.18
CA ALA A 102 -7.92 6.88 7.26
C ALA A 102 -7.81 8.40 7.41
N ARG A 103 -6.60 8.92 7.56
CA ARG A 103 -6.27 10.34 7.58
C ARG A 103 -5.46 10.68 6.36
N VAL A 104 -5.91 11.65 5.60
CA VAL A 104 -5.27 12.07 4.34
C VAL A 104 -4.95 13.55 4.42
N ALA A 105 -3.69 13.90 4.16
CA ALA A 105 -3.26 15.28 4.01
C ALA A 105 -3.00 15.58 2.53
N PHE A 106 -3.54 16.71 2.09
CA PHE A 106 -3.30 17.23 0.75
C PHE A 106 -2.31 18.40 0.84
N ALA A 107 -1.47 18.53 -0.16
CA ALA A 107 -0.60 19.67 -0.37
C ALA A 107 -0.48 19.92 -1.88
N ALA A 108 -0.60 21.18 -2.30
CA ALA A 108 -0.53 21.58 -3.71
C ALA A 108 -1.49 20.77 -4.61
N ASN A 109 -2.73 20.56 -4.16
CA ASN A 109 -3.77 19.78 -4.85
C ASN A 109 -3.42 18.30 -5.12
N ALA A 110 -2.55 17.74 -4.32
CA ALA A 110 -2.20 16.32 -4.39
C ALA A 110 -2.20 15.69 -3.00
N VAL A 111 -2.43 14.39 -2.92
CA VAL A 111 -2.23 13.65 -1.66
C VAL A 111 -0.76 13.67 -1.31
N ALA A 112 -0.41 14.23 -0.16
CA ALA A 112 0.95 14.29 0.37
C ALA A 112 1.25 13.09 1.27
N THR A 113 0.35 12.80 2.22
CA THR A 113 0.47 11.67 3.14
C THR A 113 -0.89 11.01 3.36
N ALA A 114 -0.87 9.72 3.68
CA ALA A 114 -2.04 9.02 4.18
C ALA A 114 -1.63 8.10 5.34
N GLN A 115 -2.36 8.20 6.46
CA GLN A 115 -2.21 7.37 7.63
C GLN A 115 -3.46 6.52 7.78
N ILE A 116 -3.32 5.22 7.81
CA ILE A 116 -4.40 4.26 7.79
C ILE A 116 -4.27 3.35 9.00
N THR A 117 -5.34 3.21 9.75
CA THR A 117 -5.37 2.41 10.99
C THR A 117 -6.52 1.43 10.94
N GLY A 118 -6.29 0.20 11.37
CA GLY A 118 -7.33 -0.83 11.41
C GLY A 118 -6.93 -2.02 12.28
N THR A 119 -7.91 -2.95 12.46
CA THR A 119 -7.74 -4.14 13.28
C THR A 119 -7.99 -5.45 12.50
N PRO A 120 -7.15 -5.73 11.44
CA PRO A 120 -6.13 -4.92 10.83
C PRO A 120 -6.65 -4.01 9.70
N ALA A 121 -5.86 -2.99 9.32
CA ALA A 121 -5.97 -2.40 8.01
C ALA A 121 -5.42 -3.38 6.97
N ALA A 122 -6.15 -3.63 5.87
CA ALA A 122 -5.78 -4.63 4.88
C ALA A 122 -5.98 -4.11 3.47
N PHE A 123 -5.12 -4.55 2.56
CA PHE A 123 -5.23 -4.21 1.15
C PHE A 123 -5.03 -5.41 0.23
N GLU A 124 -5.61 -5.30 -0.94
CA GLU A 124 -5.39 -6.20 -2.07
C GLU A 124 -5.11 -5.37 -3.32
N GLN A 125 -4.12 -5.79 -4.12
CA GLN A 125 -3.81 -5.20 -5.42
C GLN A 125 -3.63 -6.29 -6.46
N LYS A 126 -4.39 -6.16 -7.56
CA LYS A 126 -4.28 -7.05 -8.72
C LYS A 126 -3.24 -6.48 -9.68
N ARG A 127 -2.31 -7.31 -10.09
CA ARG A 127 -1.31 -6.99 -11.13
C ARG A 127 -1.19 -8.17 -12.09
N ASP A 128 -1.62 -7.98 -13.32
CA ASP A 128 -1.62 -9.03 -14.34
C ASP A 128 -2.27 -10.33 -13.82
N LYS A 129 -1.48 -11.37 -13.62
CA LYS A 129 -1.92 -12.68 -13.11
C LYS A 129 -1.66 -12.88 -11.61
N ARG A 130 -1.17 -11.87 -10.90
CA ARG A 130 -0.81 -11.94 -9.48
C ARG A 130 -1.71 -11.03 -8.65
N VAL A 131 -1.86 -11.41 -7.39
CA VAL A 131 -2.56 -10.61 -6.40
C VAL A 131 -1.60 -10.38 -5.24
N ALA A 132 -1.20 -9.12 -5.07
CA ALA A 132 -0.47 -8.70 -3.88
C ALA A 132 -1.47 -8.39 -2.77
N ARG A 133 -1.16 -8.81 -1.55
CA ARG A 133 -1.95 -8.57 -0.35
C ARG A 133 -1.07 -8.12 0.78
N GLY A 134 -1.63 -7.35 1.69
CA GLY A 134 -0.93 -6.99 2.91
C GLY A 134 -1.88 -6.50 3.98
N HIS A 135 -1.39 -6.55 5.21
CA HIS A 135 -2.09 -5.98 6.36
C HIS A 135 -1.11 -5.52 7.42
N ALA A 136 -1.58 -4.62 8.27
CA ALA A 136 -0.90 -4.15 9.49
C ALA A 136 -1.92 -3.43 10.39
N ALA A 137 -1.57 -3.15 11.63
CA ALA A 137 -2.38 -2.25 12.45
C ALA A 137 -2.31 -0.80 11.94
N HIS A 138 -1.13 -0.40 11.42
CA HIS A 138 -0.89 0.94 10.88
C HIS A 138 -0.22 0.85 9.51
N ILE A 139 -0.69 1.64 8.54
CA ILE A 139 -0.10 1.78 7.22
C ILE A 139 0.07 3.27 6.93
N ASP A 140 1.32 3.72 6.81
CA ASP A 140 1.65 5.12 6.54
C ASP A 140 2.22 5.26 5.12
N TYR A 141 1.59 6.13 4.33
CA TYR A 141 2.06 6.52 3.01
C TYR A 141 2.70 7.89 3.07
N ASP A 142 3.91 8.01 2.55
CA ASP A 142 4.56 9.27 2.21
C ASP A 142 4.79 9.30 0.70
N PHE A 143 3.96 10.07 -0.01
CA PHE A 143 4.01 10.15 -1.47
C PHE A 143 5.19 10.97 -1.96
N ALA A 144 5.65 11.94 -1.18
CA ALA A 144 6.81 12.75 -1.51
C ALA A 144 8.09 11.92 -1.39
N ALA A 145 8.26 11.19 -0.32
CA ALA A 145 9.37 10.26 -0.14
C ALA A 145 9.25 9.03 -1.05
N GLY A 146 8.03 8.67 -1.46
CA GLY A 146 7.76 7.45 -2.23
C GLY A 146 7.87 6.19 -1.37
N THR A 147 7.39 6.24 -0.12
CA THR A 147 7.50 5.13 0.83
C THR A 147 6.17 4.74 1.42
N VAL A 148 6.04 3.46 1.76
CA VAL A 148 4.93 2.90 2.53
C VAL A 148 5.51 2.13 3.71
N ARG A 149 5.08 2.49 4.91
CA ARG A 149 5.45 1.80 6.16
C ARG A 149 4.25 1.05 6.69
N LEU A 150 4.42 -0.24 6.94
CA LEU A 150 3.46 -1.09 7.65
C LEU A 150 4.03 -1.35 9.04
N THR A 151 3.24 -1.13 10.08
CA THR A 151 3.69 -1.27 11.47
C THR A 151 2.67 -2.06 12.28
N ASP A 152 3.17 -2.91 13.17
CA ASP A 152 2.49 -3.84 14.02
C ASP A 152 1.67 -4.90 13.26
N ASP A 153 2.10 -6.15 13.44
CA ASP A 153 1.59 -7.32 12.72
C ASP A 153 1.64 -7.16 11.18
N ALA A 154 2.74 -6.54 10.72
CA ALA A 154 2.92 -6.27 9.31
C ALA A 154 3.16 -7.56 8.51
N TRP A 155 2.34 -7.77 7.46
CA TRP A 155 2.45 -8.88 6.54
C TRP A 155 2.24 -8.40 5.11
N LEU A 156 3.04 -8.94 4.19
CA LEU A 156 2.94 -8.73 2.75
C LEU A 156 3.05 -10.06 2.02
N SER A 157 2.27 -10.22 0.94
CA SER A 157 2.38 -11.32 0.00
C SER A 157 2.30 -10.82 -1.44
N ASP A 158 3.08 -11.38 -2.35
CA ASP A 158 2.98 -11.17 -3.80
C ASP A 158 2.26 -12.33 -4.53
N GLY A 159 1.68 -13.25 -3.74
CA GLY A 159 1.02 -14.47 -4.18
C GLY A 159 1.95 -15.68 -4.25
N ASP A 160 3.25 -15.48 -4.42
CA ASP A 160 4.26 -16.56 -4.43
C ASP A 160 5.11 -16.57 -3.14
N ASN A 161 5.32 -15.39 -2.53
CA ASN A 161 6.15 -15.24 -1.35
C ASN A 161 5.43 -14.40 -0.31
N GLU A 162 5.81 -14.62 0.95
CA GLU A 162 5.28 -13.89 2.09
C GLU A 162 6.40 -13.37 2.97
N ILE A 163 6.23 -12.18 3.52
CA ILE A 163 7.11 -11.60 4.51
C ILE A 163 6.30 -11.06 5.68
N ASN A 164 6.71 -11.44 6.89
CA ASN A 164 6.12 -10.97 8.13
C ASN A 164 7.18 -10.27 8.97
N GLY A 165 6.78 -9.22 9.66
CA GLY A 165 7.64 -8.50 10.58
C GLY A 165 6.83 -7.56 11.45
N ARG A 166 7.48 -6.93 12.42
CA ARG A 166 6.83 -5.87 13.18
C ARG A 166 6.66 -4.63 12.31
N THR A 167 7.71 -4.29 11.54
CA THR A 167 7.70 -3.16 10.62
C THR A 167 8.22 -3.60 9.27
N LEU A 168 7.48 -3.27 8.21
CA LEU A 168 7.87 -3.43 6.82
C LEU A 168 7.89 -2.06 6.17
N LEU A 169 9.03 -1.68 5.59
CA LEU A 169 9.17 -0.46 4.80
C LEU A 169 9.31 -0.81 3.32
N TYR A 170 8.36 -0.35 2.52
CA TYR A 170 8.37 -0.48 1.07
C TYR A 170 8.77 0.84 0.42
N ASP A 171 9.79 0.80 -0.40
CA ASP A 171 10.20 1.90 -1.26
C ASP A 171 9.58 1.70 -2.64
N MET A 172 8.65 2.60 -3.01
CA MET A 172 7.87 2.51 -4.26
C MET A 172 8.73 2.77 -5.50
N ARG A 173 9.81 3.55 -5.37
CA ARG A 173 10.70 3.90 -6.50
C ARG A 173 11.65 2.77 -6.82
N SER A 174 12.31 2.22 -5.80
CA SER A 174 13.25 1.12 -5.96
C SER A 174 12.57 -0.26 -5.91
N GLN A 175 11.28 -0.31 -5.59
CA GLN A 175 10.48 -1.53 -5.42
C GLN A 175 11.10 -2.52 -4.41
N ARG A 176 11.65 -2.00 -3.33
CA ARG A 176 12.33 -2.79 -2.29
C ARG A 176 11.54 -2.82 -1.00
N VAL A 177 11.45 -4.00 -0.39
CA VAL A 177 10.94 -4.18 0.97
C VAL A 177 12.13 -4.34 1.92
N ARG A 178 12.08 -3.61 3.04
CA ARG A 178 12.96 -3.80 4.19
C ARG A 178 12.11 -4.19 5.38
N ALA A 179 12.52 -5.21 6.12
CA ALA A 179 11.80 -5.65 7.31
C ALA A 179 12.62 -5.30 8.55
N ASN A 180 11.95 -4.76 9.59
CA ASN A 180 12.53 -4.39 10.89
C ASN A 180 13.80 -3.51 10.77
N ALA A 181 13.90 -2.68 9.74
CA ALA A 181 15.14 -1.95 9.39
C ALA A 181 15.57 -0.90 10.42
N GLU A 182 14.67 -0.48 11.29
CA GLU A 182 14.89 0.62 12.23
C GLU A 182 14.86 0.16 13.72
N GLU A 183 14.67 -1.13 13.97
CA GLU A 183 14.51 -1.66 15.32
C GLU A 183 15.68 -2.57 15.73
N GLN A 184 16.36 -2.19 16.78
CA GLN A 184 17.26 -3.06 17.55
C GLN A 184 16.41 -3.93 18.50
N GLY A 185 15.56 -4.82 17.96
CA GLY A 185 14.63 -5.61 18.74
C GLY A 185 14.62 -7.09 18.36
N SER A 186 14.14 -7.92 19.26
CA SER A 186 14.18 -9.39 19.18
C SER A 186 13.13 -10.02 18.24
N GLN A 187 12.28 -9.26 17.57
CA GLN A 187 11.30 -9.84 16.66
C GLN A 187 11.97 -10.25 15.35
N ARG A 188 11.88 -11.55 15.06
CA ARG A 188 12.45 -12.14 13.85
C ARG A 188 11.55 -11.88 12.64
N VAL A 189 12.16 -11.52 11.53
CA VAL A 189 11.51 -11.52 10.22
C VAL A 189 11.26 -12.96 9.82
N ARG A 190 10.04 -13.27 9.34
CA ARG A 190 9.73 -14.57 8.73
C ARG A 190 9.49 -14.35 7.24
N ILE A 191 10.16 -15.13 6.43
CA ILE A 191 9.96 -15.15 4.98
C ILE A 191 9.53 -16.57 4.60
N THR A 192 8.41 -16.69 3.88
CA THR A 192 7.94 -17.95 3.31
C THR A 192 8.08 -17.84 1.79
N ILE A 193 8.78 -18.77 1.19
CA ILE A 193 8.94 -18.86 -0.27
C ILE A 193 8.19 -20.13 -0.73
N ILE A 194 7.20 -19.94 -1.61
CA ILE A 194 6.45 -21.06 -2.19
C ILE A 194 7.11 -21.42 -3.52
N PRO A 195 7.76 -22.60 -3.63
CA PRO A 195 8.39 -23.02 -4.87
C PRO A 195 7.35 -23.21 -5.98
N LYS A 196 7.60 -22.65 -7.15
CA LYS A 196 6.76 -22.91 -8.31
C LYS A 196 6.93 -24.36 -8.75
N LYS A 197 5.80 -25.08 -8.87
CA LYS A 197 5.81 -26.41 -9.46
C LYS A 197 6.30 -26.30 -10.91
N PRO A 198 7.30 -27.09 -11.35
CA PRO A 198 7.70 -27.09 -12.74
C PRO A 198 6.50 -27.37 -13.64
N GLU A 199 6.26 -26.54 -14.64
CA GLU A 199 5.28 -26.87 -15.69
C GLU A 199 5.74 -28.17 -16.36
N ALA A 200 4.88 -29.18 -16.34
CA ALA A 200 5.13 -30.42 -17.07
C ALA A 200 5.30 -30.04 -18.55
N LYS A 201 6.49 -30.28 -19.12
CA LYS A 201 6.69 -30.13 -20.56
C LYS A 201 5.66 -31.04 -21.26
N PRO A 202 4.92 -30.51 -22.25
CA PRO A 202 4.08 -31.41 -23.07
C PRO A 202 4.98 -32.48 -23.68
N ASN A 203 4.61 -33.68 -23.49
CA ASN A 203 5.32 -34.84 -24.06
C ASN A 203 5.14 -34.78 -25.58
N PRO A 204 6.19 -35.00 -26.40
CA PRO A 204 6.14 -34.92 -27.86
C PRO A 204 5.25 -36.00 -28.49
#